data_02b6dfa84ff86e5bb4be5ba2b620c922
#
_entry.id   02b6dfa84ff86e5bb4be5ba2b620c922
#
_cell.length_a   1.000
_cell.length_b   1.000
_cell.length_c   1.000
_cell.angle_alpha   90.00
_cell.angle_beta   90.00
_cell.angle_gamma   90.00
#
_symmetry.space_group_name_H-M   'P 1'
#
loop_
_entity.id
_entity.type
_entity.pdbx_description
1 polymer ?
#
loop_
_entity_poly.entity_id
_entity_poly.type
_entity_poly.pdbx_seq_one_letter_code
_entity_poly.pdbx_strand_id
1 'polypeptide(L)'
;MTIRMETMQGLHRTHGCGTISEQEVGKEVVLCGWVERRRDHGGLIFLDLRDRSGVVQVVASPDHNVESFHKAEDVRNEYVLCVRGKITKRDEAAINPNLPTGAYEMYCEELRVLNSAKTPPFYIQDDIDVDENIRLKYRYLDLRRPEMQRNLILRHKVTKAMRDFFDSRDFLEIETPMLTKSTPEGARDYLVPSRVNAGTFYALPQSPQIFKQILMVAGYEKYFQIVRCFRDEDLRADRQPEFTQLDLEMSFVDEEDIYSMLEEMVAHVFKTAMGKEITLPMPRITWDEAMDKYGSDKPDLRFDMAF
;
A
#
# COMPACT_ATOMS: atom_id res chain seq x y z
N MET A 1 -19.70 -28.20 15.06
CA MET A 1 -19.56 -27.57 16.41
C MET A 1 -19.18 -26.13 16.23
N THR A 2 -19.64 -25.22 17.09
CA THR A 2 -19.21 -23.82 17.03
C THR A 2 -17.81 -23.75 17.65
N ILE A 3 -16.78 -23.42 16.87
CA ILE A 3 -15.42 -23.26 17.38
C ILE A 3 -15.43 -22.16 18.46
N ARG A 4 -14.86 -22.47 19.62
CA ARG A 4 -14.67 -21.49 20.70
C ARG A 4 -13.56 -20.53 20.30
N MET A 5 -13.87 -19.23 20.31
CA MET A 5 -12.86 -18.19 20.13
C MET A 5 -11.98 -18.07 21.36
N GLU A 6 -10.69 -17.87 21.15
CA GLU A 6 -9.66 -17.79 22.17
C GLU A 6 -8.98 -16.42 22.12
N THR A 7 -8.18 -16.10 23.12
CA THR A 7 -7.42 -14.85 23.20
C THR A 7 -5.93 -15.11 23.04
N MET A 8 -5.17 -14.06 22.76
CA MET A 8 -3.71 -14.12 22.72
C MET A 8 -3.05 -14.06 24.13
N GLN A 9 -3.84 -14.09 25.21
CA GLN A 9 -3.29 -13.97 26.56
C GLN A 9 -2.14 -14.96 26.80
N GLY A 10 -0.97 -14.43 27.19
CA GLY A 10 0.26 -15.21 27.39
C GLY A 10 1.05 -15.53 26.13
N LEU A 11 0.56 -15.18 24.93
CA LEU A 11 1.29 -15.28 23.66
C LEU A 11 1.52 -13.91 23.06
N HIS A 12 2.73 -13.67 22.57
CA HIS A 12 3.09 -12.45 21.83
C HIS A 12 3.66 -12.85 20.47
N ARG A 13 3.13 -12.28 19.41
CA ARG A 13 3.63 -12.47 18.06
C ARG A 13 5.11 -12.09 17.98
N THR A 14 5.96 -13.01 17.53
CA THR A 14 7.41 -12.80 17.43
C THR A 14 7.86 -12.44 16.01
N HIS A 15 7.24 -13.02 14.99
CA HIS A 15 7.65 -12.88 13.58
C HIS A 15 6.46 -12.64 12.67
N GLY A 16 6.72 -12.11 11.46
CA GLY A 16 5.79 -12.13 10.35
C GLY A 16 5.82 -13.48 9.63
N CYS A 17 4.68 -13.89 9.06
CA CYS A 17 4.59 -15.17 8.32
C CYS A 17 5.59 -15.23 7.16
N GLY A 18 5.75 -14.14 6.40
CA GLY A 18 6.66 -14.06 5.27
C GLY A 18 8.12 -13.74 5.63
N THR A 19 8.44 -13.56 6.93
CA THR A 19 9.82 -13.24 7.36
C THR A 19 10.60 -14.47 7.86
N ILE A 20 9.98 -15.65 7.83
CA ILE A 20 10.62 -16.90 8.26
C ILE A 20 11.72 -17.28 7.26
N SER A 21 12.90 -17.57 7.79
CA SER A 21 14.11 -17.86 7.05
C SER A 21 14.95 -18.94 7.73
N GLU A 22 16.14 -19.20 7.21
CA GLU A 22 17.14 -20.11 7.79
C GLU A 22 17.46 -19.76 9.25
N GLN A 23 17.42 -18.48 9.61
CA GLN A 23 17.79 -18.00 10.94
C GLN A 23 16.85 -18.47 12.04
N GLU A 24 15.59 -18.79 11.68
CA GLU A 24 14.56 -19.26 12.61
C GLU A 24 14.51 -20.78 12.74
N VAL A 25 15.24 -21.53 11.92
CA VAL A 25 15.25 -22.99 11.98
C VAL A 25 15.69 -23.48 13.36
N GLY A 26 14.91 -24.37 13.94
CA GLY A 26 15.10 -24.91 15.29
C GLY A 26 14.57 -24.05 16.43
N LYS A 27 14.14 -22.80 16.16
CA LYS A 27 13.58 -21.90 17.17
C LYS A 27 12.07 -22.07 17.29
N GLU A 28 11.57 -21.83 18.49
CA GLU A 28 10.15 -21.63 18.75
C GLU A 28 9.76 -20.20 18.37
N VAL A 29 8.69 -20.05 17.61
CA VAL A 29 8.15 -18.74 17.20
C VAL A 29 6.63 -18.69 17.38
N VAL A 30 6.09 -17.48 17.51
CA VAL A 30 4.65 -17.22 17.54
C VAL A 30 4.27 -16.40 16.33
N LEU A 31 3.36 -16.95 15.51
CA LEU A 31 2.84 -16.34 14.29
C LEU A 31 1.35 -16.06 14.45
N CYS A 32 0.90 -14.95 13.86
CA CYS A 32 -0.53 -14.61 13.77
C CYS A 32 -0.88 -14.23 12.36
N GLY A 33 -2.01 -14.70 11.86
CA GLY A 33 -2.43 -14.42 10.49
C GLY A 33 -3.80 -15.01 10.17
N TRP A 34 -4.12 -14.93 8.91
CA TRP A 34 -5.33 -15.49 8.31
C TRP A 34 -4.99 -16.79 7.59
N VAL A 35 -5.88 -17.78 7.70
CA VAL A 35 -5.74 -19.05 6.96
C VAL A 35 -6.07 -18.80 5.50
N GLU A 36 -5.07 -18.85 4.63
CA GLU A 36 -5.27 -18.74 3.20
C GLU A 36 -5.80 -20.06 2.61
N ARG A 37 -5.23 -21.17 3.04
CA ARG A 37 -5.59 -22.50 2.56
C ARG A 37 -5.42 -23.56 3.66
N ARG A 38 -6.36 -24.48 3.73
CA ARG A 38 -6.27 -25.70 4.54
C ARG A 38 -6.21 -26.93 3.64
N ARG A 39 -5.33 -27.85 3.94
CA ARG A 39 -5.22 -29.17 3.29
C ARG A 39 -5.15 -30.25 4.35
N ASP A 40 -5.80 -31.39 4.10
CA ASP A 40 -5.84 -32.57 4.95
C ASP A 40 -5.22 -33.72 4.19
N HIS A 41 -4.19 -34.34 4.77
CA HIS A 41 -3.43 -35.44 4.17
C HIS A 41 -3.36 -36.62 5.14
N GLY A 42 -4.53 -37.11 5.57
CA GLY A 42 -4.62 -38.37 6.29
C GLY A 42 -3.84 -38.44 7.62
N GLY A 43 -4.11 -37.52 8.53
CA GLY A 43 -3.43 -37.46 9.84
C GLY A 43 -2.49 -36.26 10.00
N LEU A 44 -2.29 -35.48 8.95
CA LEU A 44 -1.59 -34.20 8.99
C LEU A 44 -2.47 -33.11 8.40
N ILE A 45 -2.56 -31.97 9.06
CA ILE A 45 -3.26 -30.80 8.53
C ILE A 45 -2.24 -29.72 8.23
N PHE A 46 -2.24 -29.25 6.99
CA PHE A 46 -1.42 -28.15 6.51
C PHE A 46 -2.25 -26.89 6.42
N LEU A 47 -1.80 -25.82 7.07
CA LEU A 47 -2.42 -24.50 7.04
C LEU A 47 -1.43 -23.53 6.43
N ASP A 48 -1.78 -22.91 5.31
CA ASP A 48 -1.04 -21.78 4.77
C ASP A 48 -1.50 -20.53 5.54
N LEU A 49 -0.67 -20.05 6.46
CA LEU A 49 -0.96 -18.90 7.31
C LEU A 49 -0.38 -17.64 6.67
N ARG A 50 -1.24 -16.66 6.39
CA ARG A 50 -0.91 -15.43 5.68
C ARG A 50 -1.01 -14.22 6.59
N ASP A 51 -0.05 -13.33 6.47
CA ASP A 51 -0.13 -11.96 6.98
C ASP A 51 0.36 -10.95 5.92
N ARG A 52 0.56 -9.68 6.31
CA ARG A 52 1.05 -8.65 5.40
C ARG A 52 2.44 -8.93 4.83
N SER A 53 3.27 -9.70 5.53
CA SER A 53 4.65 -9.99 5.11
C SER A 53 4.73 -11.14 4.11
N GLY A 54 3.72 -12.01 4.09
CA GLY A 54 3.68 -13.18 3.21
C GLY A 54 2.97 -14.37 3.83
N VAL A 55 3.32 -15.56 3.38
CA VAL A 55 2.68 -16.84 3.75
C VAL A 55 3.74 -17.79 4.31
N VAL A 56 3.37 -18.58 5.32
CA VAL A 56 4.16 -19.71 5.80
C VAL A 56 3.25 -20.92 6.00
N GLN A 57 3.77 -22.11 5.74
CA GLN A 57 3.06 -23.35 6.02
C GLN A 57 3.19 -23.71 7.51
N VAL A 58 2.05 -24.00 8.14
CA VAL A 58 1.95 -24.57 9.47
C VAL A 58 1.47 -26.01 9.37
N VAL A 59 2.14 -26.92 10.04
CA VAL A 59 1.81 -28.36 10.07
C VAL A 59 1.25 -28.67 11.47
N ALA A 60 -0.01 -29.08 11.52
CA ALA A 60 -0.62 -29.62 12.72
C ALA A 60 -0.66 -31.15 12.64
N SER A 61 -0.03 -31.79 13.62
CA SER A 61 0.09 -33.24 13.75
C SER A 61 -0.34 -33.70 15.13
N PRO A 62 -1.05 -34.81 15.27
CA PRO A 62 -1.35 -35.38 16.58
C PRO A 62 -0.09 -35.81 17.38
N ASP A 63 0.99 -36.12 16.67
CA ASP A 63 2.27 -36.49 17.27
C ASP A 63 2.95 -35.33 18.02
N HIS A 64 2.67 -34.09 17.61
CA HIS A 64 3.17 -32.88 18.25
C HIS A 64 2.20 -32.34 19.30
N ASN A 65 0.93 -32.20 18.97
CA ASN A 65 -0.11 -31.76 19.90
C ASN A 65 -1.50 -32.12 19.42
N VAL A 66 -2.14 -33.07 20.13
CA VAL A 66 -3.47 -33.59 19.79
C VAL A 66 -4.56 -32.53 19.84
N GLU A 67 -4.54 -31.61 20.83
CA GLU A 67 -5.53 -30.54 20.95
C GLU A 67 -5.45 -29.56 19.78
N SER A 68 -4.24 -29.11 19.43
CA SER A 68 -4.00 -28.23 18.29
C SER A 68 -4.38 -28.88 16.97
N PHE A 69 -4.15 -30.19 16.83
CA PHE A 69 -4.56 -30.96 15.67
C PHE A 69 -6.08 -30.97 15.53
N HIS A 70 -6.82 -31.29 16.58
CA HIS A 70 -8.30 -31.27 16.53
C HIS A 70 -8.86 -29.88 16.26
N LYS A 71 -8.25 -28.82 16.78
CA LYS A 71 -8.62 -27.45 16.42
C LYS A 71 -8.40 -27.17 14.93
N ALA A 72 -7.29 -27.65 14.36
CA ALA A 72 -6.96 -27.49 12.95
C ALA A 72 -7.93 -28.22 12.01
N GLU A 73 -8.57 -29.33 12.44
CA GLU A 73 -9.61 -30.02 11.68
C GLU A 73 -10.82 -29.11 11.39
N ASP A 74 -11.18 -28.26 12.35
CA ASP A 74 -12.34 -27.37 12.24
C ASP A 74 -12.02 -26.01 11.63
N VAL A 75 -10.74 -25.65 11.47
CA VAL A 75 -10.30 -24.39 10.85
C VAL A 75 -10.75 -24.30 9.38
N ARG A 76 -11.15 -23.12 8.95
CA ARG A 76 -11.53 -22.81 7.55
C ARG A 76 -10.77 -21.59 7.05
N ASN A 77 -10.82 -21.35 5.75
CA ASN A 77 -10.19 -20.21 5.11
C ASN A 77 -10.63 -18.89 5.76
N GLU A 78 -9.70 -17.95 5.85
CA GLU A 78 -9.85 -16.63 6.45
C GLU A 78 -10.10 -16.63 7.97
N TYR A 79 -10.03 -17.77 8.66
CA TYR A 79 -9.97 -17.77 10.13
C TYR A 79 -8.70 -17.09 10.59
N VAL A 80 -8.78 -16.38 11.70
CA VAL A 80 -7.64 -15.70 12.31
C VAL A 80 -7.05 -16.61 13.38
N LEU A 81 -5.79 -16.94 13.21
CA LEU A 81 -5.08 -17.85 14.12
C LEU A 81 -3.90 -17.13 14.80
N CYS A 82 -3.62 -17.59 16.01
CA CYS A 82 -2.32 -17.45 16.68
C CYS A 82 -1.74 -18.84 16.84
N VAL A 83 -0.54 -19.06 16.31
CA VAL A 83 0.11 -20.37 16.33
C VAL A 83 1.52 -20.22 16.93
N ARG A 84 1.82 -21.03 17.94
CA ARG A 84 3.16 -21.23 18.50
C ARG A 84 3.69 -22.57 18.06
N GLY A 85 4.95 -22.61 17.64
CA GLY A 85 5.56 -23.84 17.18
C GLY A 85 7.00 -23.63 16.74
N LYS A 86 7.62 -24.73 16.36
CA LYS A 86 9.03 -24.80 15.97
C LYS A 86 9.18 -24.75 14.45
N ILE A 87 10.10 -23.91 13.97
CA ILE A 87 10.45 -23.84 12.55
C ILE A 87 11.39 -24.96 12.17
N THR A 88 11.10 -25.61 11.06
CA THR A 88 11.93 -26.67 10.45
C THR A 88 12.14 -26.42 8.97
N LYS A 89 13.19 -27.01 8.42
CA LYS A 89 13.35 -27.10 6.96
C LYS A 89 12.45 -28.20 6.42
N ARG A 90 11.87 -27.94 5.26
CA ARG A 90 11.19 -29.00 4.48
C ARG A 90 12.19 -29.90 3.80
N ASP A 91 11.77 -31.12 3.53
CA ASP A 91 12.53 -32.00 2.63
C ASP A 91 12.64 -31.37 1.26
N GLU A 92 13.74 -31.63 0.54
CA GLU A 92 14.00 -31.03 -0.78
C GLU A 92 12.86 -31.23 -1.76
N ALA A 93 12.22 -32.41 -1.74
CA ALA A 93 11.05 -32.72 -2.59
C ALA A 93 9.77 -31.95 -2.20
N ALA A 94 9.70 -31.40 -1.01
CA ALA A 94 8.54 -30.65 -0.48
C ALA A 94 8.70 -29.13 -0.54
N ILE A 95 9.86 -28.64 -1.00
CA ILE A 95 10.10 -27.19 -1.15
C ILE A 95 9.14 -26.58 -2.15
N ASN A 96 8.46 -25.51 -1.76
CA ASN A 96 7.59 -24.74 -2.64
C ASN A 96 8.34 -23.52 -3.22
N PRO A 97 8.79 -23.56 -4.49
CA PRO A 97 9.56 -22.47 -5.08
C PRO A 97 8.75 -21.18 -5.30
N ASN A 98 7.41 -21.24 -5.22
CA ASN A 98 6.54 -20.08 -5.41
C ASN A 98 6.36 -19.22 -4.16
N LEU A 99 6.88 -19.67 -3.00
CA LEU A 99 6.83 -18.94 -1.75
C LEU A 99 8.23 -18.58 -1.29
N PRO A 100 8.52 -17.34 -0.87
CA PRO A 100 9.80 -16.97 -0.27
C PRO A 100 10.17 -17.82 0.95
N THR A 101 9.17 -18.24 1.71
CA THR A 101 9.30 -19.13 2.88
C THR A 101 9.19 -20.60 2.54
N GLY A 102 9.10 -20.95 1.25
CA GLY A 102 8.73 -22.30 0.80
C GLY A 102 9.69 -23.43 1.17
N ALA A 103 10.92 -23.10 1.61
CA ALA A 103 11.89 -24.06 2.15
C ALA A 103 11.65 -24.37 3.64
N TYR A 104 10.74 -23.66 4.30
CA TYR A 104 10.51 -23.75 5.74
C TYR A 104 9.06 -24.04 6.04
N GLU A 105 8.80 -24.63 7.21
CA GLU A 105 7.47 -24.84 7.75
C GLU A 105 7.52 -24.79 9.30
N MET A 106 6.37 -24.56 9.91
CA MET A 106 6.22 -24.57 11.37
C MET A 106 5.48 -25.84 11.80
N TYR A 107 6.07 -26.62 12.68
CA TYR A 107 5.34 -27.64 13.41
C TYR A 107 4.59 -27.02 14.60
N CYS A 108 3.26 -27.16 14.58
CA CYS A 108 2.37 -26.51 15.52
C CYS A 108 2.40 -27.23 16.88
N GLU A 109 2.73 -26.49 17.93
CA GLU A 109 2.66 -26.94 19.32
C GLU A 109 1.42 -26.38 20.04
N GLU A 110 1.00 -25.17 19.71
CA GLU A 110 -0.21 -24.54 20.24
C GLU A 110 -0.93 -23.76 19.15
N LEU A 111 -2.22 -24.05 18.95
CA LEU A 111 -3.08 -23.34 18.01
C LEU A 111 -4.24 -22.69 18.75
N ARG A 112 -4.43 -21.39 18.55
CA ARG A 112 -5.57 -20.65 19.06
C ARG A 112 -6.36 -20.06 17.90
N VAL A 113 -7.66 -20.27 17.91
CA VAL A 113 -8.57 -19.62 16.96
C VAL A 113 -9.03 -18.28 17.56
N LEU A 114 -8.46 -17.19 17.07
CA LEU A 114 -8.77 -15.85 17.55
C LEU A 114 -10.12 -15.36 17.01
N ASN A 115 -10.44 -15.72 15.77
CA ASN A 115 -11.71 -15.38 15.16
C ASN A 115 -12.04 -16.36 14.04
N SER A 116 -13.33 -16.66 13.87
CA SER A 116 -13.84 -17.41 12.74
C SER A 116 -14.29 -16.44 11.63
N ALA A 117 -14.41 -16.96 10.41
CA ALA A 117 -14.91 -16.20 9.27
C ALA A 117 -16.02 -16.97 8.55
N LYS A 118 -16.97 -16.24 7.97
CA LYS A 118 -17.86 -16.79 6.95
C LYS A 118 -17.07 -16.98 5.66
N THR A 119 -17.53 -17.87 4.78
CA THR A 119 -16.97 -18.01 3.44
C THR A 119 -16.95 -16.64 2.74
N PRO A 120 -15.79 -16.14 2.30
CA PRO A 120 -15.71 -14.85 1.62
C PRO A 120 -16.39 -14.92 0.24
N PRO A 121 -16.90 -13.79 -0.29
CA PRO A 121 -17.57 -13.74 -1.58
C PRO A 121 -16.64 -14.00 -2.78
N PHE A 122 -15.34 -13.95 -2.58
CA PHE A 122 -14.29 -14.29 -3.55
C PHE A 122 -13.00 -14.71 -2.83
N TYR A 123 -12.13 -15.41 -3.54
CA TYR A 123 -10.84 -15.83 -2.99
C TYR A 123 -9.86 -14.64 -2.87
N ILE A 124 -9.08 -14.63 -1.79
CA ILE A 124 -8.05 -13.61 -1.54
C ILE A 124 -6.76 -14.02 -2.25
N GLN A 125 -6.75 -13.86 -3.55
CA GLN A 125 -5.59 -14.17 -4.41
C GLN A 125 -5.56 -13.19 -5.60
N ASP A 126 -4.44 -13.11 -6.29
CA ASP A 126 -4.35 -12.34 -7.55
C ASP A 126 -5.07 -13.06 -8.69
N ASP A 127 -5.26 -12.40 -9.82
CA ASP A 127 -5.86 -12.95 -11.06
C ASP A 127 -7.26 -13.56 -10.87
N ILE A 128 -8.10 -12.93 -10.05
CA ILE A 128 -9.49 -13.35 -9.85
C ILE A 128 -10.41 -12.74 -10.92
N ASP A 129 -11.28 -13.57 -11.49
CA ASP A 129 -12.38 -13.15 -12.36
C ASP A 129 -13.62 -12.81 -11.49
N VAL A 130 -13.63 -11.61 -10.92
CA VAL A 130 -14.71 -11.12 -10.05
C VAL A 130 -15.09 -9.71 -10.44
N ASP A 131 -16.39 -9.48 -10.59
CA ASP A 131 -16.96 -8.17 -10.91
C ASP A 131 -16.46 -7.08 -9.96
N GLU A 132 -16.09 -5.93 -10.52
CA GLU A 132 -15.51 -4.82 -9.76
C GLU A 132 -16.46 -4.31 -8.66
N ASN A 133 -17.77 -4.29 -8.90
CA ASN A 133 -18.74 -3.85 -7.88
C ASN A 133 -18.74 -4.77 -6.66
N ILE A 134 -18.49 -6.07 -6.84
CA ILE A 134 -18.35 -7.01 -5.71
C ILE A 134 -17.07 -6.71 -4.95
N ARG A 135 -15.95 -6.46 -5.64
CA ARG A 135 -14.68 -6.08 -5.01
C ARG A 135 -14.79 -4.74 -4.27
N LEU A 136 -15.49 -3.76 -4.83
CA LEU A 136 -15.76 -2.47 -4.19
C LEU A 136 -16.67 -2.62 -2.96
N LYS A 137 -17.72 -3.44 -3.06
CA LYS A 137 -18.63 -3.73 -1.93
C LYS A 137 -17.91 -4.38 -0.75
N TYR A 138 -16.98 -5.28 -1.03
CA TYR A 138 -16.17 -5.99 -0.03
C TYR A 138 -14.70 -5.51 -0.06
N ARG A 139 -14.49 -4.19 -0.19
CA ARG A 139 -13.19 -3.57 -0.39
C ARG A 139 -12.15 -4.00 0.64
N TYR A 140 -12.56 -4.18 1.89
CA TYR A 140 -11.68 -4.64 2.97
C TYR A 140 -11.13 -6.07 2.75
N LEU A 141 -11.82 -6.93 2.00
CA LEU A 141 -11.33 -8.23 1.56
C LEU A 141 -10.43 -8.09 0.33
N ASP A 142 -10.84 -7.28 -0.65
CA ASP A 142 -10.04 -7.00 -1.85
C ASP A 142 -8.67 -6.42 -1.48
N LEU A 143 -8.60 -5.57 -0.46
CA LEU A 143 -7.34 -5.03 0.06
C LEU A 143 -6.40 -6.06 0.72
N ARG A 144 -6.86 -7.28 1.00
CA ARG A 144 -6.00 -8.39 1.44
C ARG A 144 -5.25 -9.05 0.30
N ARG A 145 -5.68 -8.87 -0.96
CA ARG A 145 -5.02 -9.45 -2.13
C ARG A 145 -3.60 -8.90 -2.25
N PRO A 146 -2.61 -9.75 -2.60
CA PRO A 146 -1.22 -9.33 -2.71
C PRO A 146 -1.02 -8.13 -3.64
N GLU A 147 -1.68 -8.11 -4.80
CA GLU A 147 -1.65 -6.99 -5.75
C GLU A 147 -2.08 -5.67 -5.11
N MET A 148 -3.22 -5.68 -4.40
CA MET A 148 -3.74 -4.48 -3.75
C MET A 148 -2.85 -4.01 -2.60
N GLN A 149 -2.28 -4.95 -1.85
CA GLN A 149 -1.30 -4.63 -0.81
C GLN A 149 -0.04 -4.01 -1.40
N ARG A 150 0.49 -4.56 -2.51
CA ARG A 150 1.65 -4.00 -3.21
C ARG A 150 1.41 -2.55 -3.64
N ASN A 151 0.21 -2.24 -4.15
CA ASN A 151 -0.16 -0.87 -4.57
C ASN A 151 -0.14 0.12 -3.39
N LEU A 152 -0.71 -0.26 -2.24
CA LEU A 152 -0.70 0.60 -1.04
C LEU A 152 0.71 0.74 -0.45
N ILE A 153 1.49 -0.35 -0.43
CA ILE A 153 2.88 -0.33 0.02
C ILE A 153 3.73 0.55 -0.90
N LEU A 154 3.54 0.44 -2.23
CA LEU A 154 4.24 1.31 -3.19
C LEU A 154 3.89 2.77 -2.97
N ARG A 155 2.60 3.11 -2.81
CA ARG A 155 2.18 4.48 -2.50
C ARG A 155 2.85 5.01 -1.23
N HIS A 156 2.89 4.20 -0.16
CA HIS A 156 3.60 4.56 1.07
C HIS A 156 5.09 4.84 0.83
N LYS A 157 5.77 3.95 0.08
CA LYS A 157 7.20 4.13 -0.24
C LYS A 157 7.46 5.39 -1.07
N VAL A 158 6.60 5.67 -2.06
CA VAL A 158 6.69 6.87 -2.89
C VAL A 158 6.55 8.13 -2.04
N THR A 159 5.51 8.23 -1.20
CA THR A 159 5.32 9.41 -0.34
C THR A 159 6.44 9.58 0.67
N LYS A 160 6.95 8.48 1.22
CA LYS A 160 8.12 8.55 2.12
C LYS A 160 9.37 9.03 1.39
N ALA A 161 9.67 8.49 0.20
CA ALA A 161 10.82 8.89 -0.59
C ALA A 161 10.78 10.39 -0.98
N MET A 162 9.58 10.90 -1.32
CA MET A 162 9.39 12.34 -1.55
C MET A 162 9.75 13.18 -0.31
N ARG A 163 9.25 12.79 0.87
CA ARG A 163 9.56 13.48 2.12
C ARG A 163 11.04 13.45 2.43
N ASP A 164 11.68 12.28 2.35
CA ASP A 164 13.12 12.13 2.59
C ASP A 164 13.95 12.99 1.63
N PHE A 165 13.51 13.10 0.37
CA PHE A 165 14.18 13.93 -0.63
C PHE A 165 14.10 15.42 -0.30
N PHE A 166 12.91 15.93 0.00
CA PHE A 166 12.72 17.37 0.27
C PHE A 166 13.29 17.79 1.63
N ASP A 167 13.14 16.94 2.67
CA ASP A 167 13.75 17.17 3.98
C ASP A 167 15.27 17.31 3.87
N SER A 168 15.93 16.45 3.08
CA SER A 168 17.39 16.51 2.86
C SER A 168 17.86 17.77 2.11
N ARG A 169 16.94 18.56 1.55
CA ARG A 169 17.21 19.82 0.81
C ARG A 169 16.67 21.05 1.51
N ASP A 170 16.38 20.93 2.80
CA ASP A 170 15.94 22.04 3.64
C ASP A 170 14.57 22.62 3.23
N PHE A 171 13.68 21.76 2.71
CA PHE A 171 12.28 22.11 2.53
C PHE A 171 11.49 21.84 3.81
N LEU A 172 10.53 22.70 4.09
CA LEU A 172 9.61 22.53 5.21
C LEU A 172 8.27 21.95 4.72
N GLU A 173 7.85 20.81 5.27
CA GLU A 173 6.49 20.30 5.06
C GLU A 173 5.52 21.07 5.96
N ILE A 174 4.66 21.90 5.37
CA ILE A 174 3.73 22.75 6.12
C ILE A 174 2.30 22.40 5.71
N GLU A 175 1.48 21.97 6.69
CA GLU A 175 0.05 21.72 6.49
C GLU A 175 -0.72 23.05 6.32
N THR A 176 -1.64 23.03 5.35
CA THR A 176 -2.52 24.16 5.05
C THR A 176 -3.98 23.79 5.33
N PRO A 177 -4.86 24.77 5.64
CA PRO A 177 -6.26 24.51 5.93
C PRO A 177 -7.01 23.85 4.78
N MET A 178 -7.90 22.88 5.12
CA MET A 178 -8.84 22.25 4.17
C MET A 178 -10.16 23.00 4.08
N LEU A 179 -10.59 23.66 5.14
CA LEU A 179 -11.79 24.52 5.12
C LEU A 179 -11.35 25.95 4.79
N THR A 180 -11.47 26.32 3.54
CA THR A 180 -10.99 27.60 3.02
C THR A 180 -12.14 28.45 2.47
N LYS A 181 -11.83 29.62 1.97
CA LYS A 181 -12.72 30.42 1.15
C LYS A 181 -12.62 29.94 -0.30
N SER A 182 -13.73 29.97 -1.04
CA SER A 182 -13.73 29.70 -2.48
C SER A 182 -12.74 30.61 -3.23
N THR A 183 -11.95 30.01 -4.11
CA THR A 183 -10.93 30.69 -4.92
C THR A 183 -11.10 30.30 -6.39
N PRO A 184 -11.01 31.24 -7.35
CA PRO A 184 -11.16 30.93 -8.77
C PRO A 184 -9.85 30.32 -9.33
N GLU A 185 -9.70 29.00 -9.21
CA GLU A 185 -8.50 28.28 -9.70
C GLU A 185 -8.78 27.43 -10.96
N GLY A 186 -9.88 27.67 -11.66
CA GLY A 186 -10.18 27.02 -12.95
C GLY A 186 -11.17 25.87 -12.88
N ALA A 187 -11.31 25.16 -11.76
CA ALA A 187 -12.35 24.15 -11.51
C ALA A 187 -13.47 24.72 -10.64
N ARG A 188 -14.57 23.98 -10.48
CA ARG A 188 -15.57 24.30 -9.45
C ARG A 188 -15.14 23.75 -8.10
N ASP A 189 -15.45 24.52 -7.04
CA ASP A 189 -15.15 24.13 -5.68
C ASP A 189 -16.26 23.24 -5.10
N TYR A 190 -15.90 22.26 -4.28
CA TYR A 190 -16.82 21.60 -3.38
C TYR A 190 -17.13 22.52 -2.20
N LEU A 191 -18.40 22.80 -1.95
CA LEU A 191 -18.84 23.68 -0.87
C LEU A 191 -19.30 22.91 0.35
N VAL A 192 -18.87 23.36 1.53
CA VAL A 192 -19.25 22.82 2.83
C VAL A 192 -20.06 23.86 3.57
N PRO A 193 -21.36 23.60 3.85
CA PRO A 193 -22.21 24.56 4.58
C PRO A 193 -21.69 24.83 6.00
N SER A 194 -21.65 26.11 6.38
CA SER A 194 -21.35 26.50 7.78
C SER A 194 -22.57 26.34 8.67
N ARG A 195 -22.46 25.55 9.74
CA ARG A 195 -23.52 25.43 10.75
C ARG A 195 -23.55 26.63 11.70
N VAL A 196 -22.41 27.30 11.87
CA VAL A 196 -22.27 28.43 12.82
C VAL A 196 -22.73 29.71 12.18
N ASN A 197 -22.45 29.92 10.89
CA ASN A 197 -22.79 31.13 10.15
C ASN A 197 -23.82 30.77 9.07
N ALA A 198 -25.09 30.93 9.34
CA ALA A 198 -26.17 30.61 8.41
C ALA A 198 -26.00 31.36 7.06
N GLY A 199 -26.18 30.67 5.95
CA GLY A 199 -26.06 31.21 4.59
C GLY A 199 -24.64 31.36 4.10
N THR A 200 -23.63 30.91 4.83
CA THR A 200 -22.22 30.92 4.40
C THR A 200 -21.68 29.50 4.18
N PHE A 201 -20.61 29.39 3.40
CA PHE A 201 -19.97 28.14 3.01
C PHE A 201 -18.47 28.24 3.14
N TYR A 202 -17.84 27.14 3.54
CA TYR A 202 -16.44 26.86 3.25
C TYR A 202 -16.31 26.21 1.87
N ALA A 203 -15.14 26.31 1.26
CA ALA A 203 -14.77 25.55 0.08
C ALA A 203 -13.64 24.58 0.41
N LEU A 204 -13.64 23.40 -0.22
CA LEU A 204 -12.50 22.50 -0.20
C LEU A 204 -11.46 22.97 -1.24
N PRO A 205 -10.15 23.00 -0.92
CA PRO A 205 -9.14 23.60 -1.79
C PRO A 205 -8.89 22.77 -3.05
N GLN A 206 -8.77 23.43 -4.19
CA GLN A 206 -8.32 22.84 -5.44
C GLN A 206 -6.80 22.60 -5.44
N SER A 207 -6.08 23.47 -4.72
CA SER A 207 -4.66 23.41 -4.39
C SER A 207 -4.37 24.35 -3.20
N PRO A 208 -3.22 24.25 -2.52
CA PRO A 208 -2.82 25.20 -1.49
C PRO A 208 -2.19 26.49 -2.04
N GLN A 209 -2.54 26.91 -3.25
CA GLN A 209 -1.87 27.96 -4.01
C GLN A 209 -1.71 29.28 -3.24
N ILE A 210 -2.78 29.79 -2.62
CA ILE A 210 -2.71 31.05 -1.87
C ILE A 210 -1.79 30.90 -0.64
N PHE A 211 -1.90 29.79 0.07
CA PHE A 211 -1.13 29.55 1.28
C PHE A 211 0.37 29.44 0.99
N LYS A 212 0.78 28.71 -0.05
CA LYS A 212 2.19 28.56 -0.39
C LYS A 212 2.82 29.89 -0.84
N GLN A 213 2.08 30.72 -1.57
CA GLN A 213 2.54 32.09 -1.92
C GLN A 213 2.72 32.96 -0.68
N ILE A 214 1.76 32.92 0.27
CA ILE A 214 1.87 33.66 1.52
C ILE A 214 3.06 33.14 2.35
N LEU A 215 3.36 31.86 2.35
CA LEU A 215 4.55 31.31 3.00
C LEU A 215 5.85 31.85 2.41
N MET A 216 5.93 32.02 1.09
CA MET A 216 7.09 32.69 0.45
C MET A 216 7.21 34.15 0.91
N VAL A 217 6.10 34.91 0.94
CA VAL A 217 6.09 36.29 1.47
C VAL A 217 6.48 36.34 2.93
N ALA A 218 6.15 35.31 3.71
CA ALA A 218 6.50 35.18 5.12
C ALA A 218 7.95 34.73 5.35
N GLY A 219 8.73 34.46 4.29
CA GLY A 219 10.16 34.17 4.37
C GLY A 219 10.49 32.69 4.64
N TYR A 220 9.58 31.76 4.34
CA TYR A 220 9.88 30.32 4.50
C TYR A 220 10.74 29.74 3.37
N GLU A 221 10.87 30.42 2.27
CA GLU A 221 11.75 30.18 1.11
C GLU A 221 11.58 28.84 0.38
N LYS A 222 11.42 27.73 1.10
CA LYS A 222 11.26 26.37 0.55
C LYS A 222 10.15 25.64 1.27
N TYR A 223 9.05 25.44 0.59
CA TYR A 223 7.85 24.76 1.09
C TYR A 223 7.53 23.54 0.23
N PHE A 224 7.05 22.47 0.86
CA PHE A 224 6.33 21.43 0.18
C PHE A 224 5.18 20.86 1.04
N GLN A 225 4.26 20.17 0.40
CA GLN A 225 3.20 19.44 1.08
C GLN A 225 2.72 18.27 0.21
N ILE A 226 2.48 17.11 0.81
CA ILE A 226 1.74 16.03 0.16
C ILE A 226 0.28 16.20 0.58
N VAL A 227 -0.49 16.92 -0.26
CA VAL A 227 -1.77 17.51 0.09
C VAL A 227 -2.93 16.86 -0.66
N ARG A 228 -4.09 16.78 0.00
CA ARG A 228 -5.34 16.41 -0.62
C ARG A 228 -5.94 17.62 -1.33
N CYS A 229 -6.33 17.42 -2.60
CA CYS A 229 -6.95 18.44 -3.45
C CYS A 229 -8.31 17.95 -3.95
N PHE A 230 -9.21 18.90 -4.23
CA PHE A 230 -10.60 18.63 -4.58
C PHE A 230 -11.00 19.46 -5.80
N ARG A 231 -11.63 18.84 -6.81
CA ARG A 231 -12.13 19.54 -7.99
C ARG A 231 -13.47 18.93 -8.40
N ASP A 232 -14.51 19.73 -8.45
CA ASP A 232 -15.84 19.32 -8.93
C ASP A 232 -15.89 19.44 -10.46
N GLU A 233 -15.30 18.44 -11.11
CA GLU A 233 -15.18 18.32 -12.56
C GLU A 233 -15.69 16.97 -13.05
N ASP A 234 -15.97 16.86 -14.35
CA ASP A 234 -16.34 15.60 -14.97
C ASP A 234 -15.20 14.57 -14.85
N LEU A 235 -15.57 13.36 -14.46
CA LEU A 235 -14.63 12.25 -14.34
C LEU A 235 -14.11 11.82 -15.70
N ARG A 236 -12.82 11.56 -15.77
CA ARG A 236 -12.15 10.93 -16.92
C ARG A 236 -11.36 9.72 -16.42
N ALA A 237 -10.80 8.92 -17.32
CA ALA A 237 -10.14 7.65 -17.01
C ALA A 237 -9.15 7.73 -15.80
N ASP A 238 -8.39 8.80 -15.71
CA ASP A 238 -7.35 9.03 -14.69
C ASP A 238 -7.67 10.17 -13.69
N ARG A 239 -8.80 10.89 -13.88
CA ARG A 239 -9.19 12.02 -13.03
C ARG A 239 -10.19 11.61 -11.98
N GLN A 240 -9.90 11.98 -10.74
CA GLN A 240 -10.77 11.80 -9.59
C GLN A 240 -11.13 13.16 -9.00
N PRO A 241 -12.33 13.33 -8.41
CA PRO A 241 -12.75 14.59 -7.78
C PRO A 241 -11.92 14.91 -6.52
N GLU A 242 -11.31 13.89 -5.94
CA GLU A 242 -10.41 13.96 -4.78
C GLU A 242 -9.10 13.24 -5.11
N PHE A 243 -7.99 13.93 -5.03
CA PHE A 243 -6.67 13.39 -5.38
C PHE A 243 -5.57 13.97 -4.50
N THR A 244 -4.39 13.38 -4.55
CA THR A 244 -3.22 13.84 -3.79
C THR A 244 -2.21 14.48 -4.73
N GLN A 245 -1.72 15.67 -4.37
CA GLN A 245 -0.60 16.33 -5.03
C GLN A 245 0.63 16.31 -4.13
N LEU A 246 1.80 16.24 -4.75
CA LEU A 246 3.00 16.84 -4.21
C LEU A 246 2.97 18.28 -4.67
N ASP A 247 2.81 19.20 -3.73
CA ASP A 247 2.81 20.63 -3.98
C ASP A 247 4.07 21.26 -3.37
N LEU A 248 4.69 22.19 -4.07
CA LEU A 248 5.90 22.85 -3.61
C LEU A 248 5.95 24.30 -4.07
N GLU A 249 6.73 25.12 -3.35
CA GLU A 249 7.02 26.52 -3.72
C GLU A 249 8.42 26.87 -3.25
N MET A 250 9.14 27.64 -4.05
CA MET A 250 10.48 28.11 -3.75
C MET A 250 10.63 29.60 -4.07
N SER A 251 11.44 30.28 -3.27
CA SER A 251 11.91 31.66 -3.52
C SER A 251 13.32 31.67 -4.09
N PHE A 252 13.68 32.73 -4.80
CA PHE A 252 15.04 33.01 -5.28
C PHE A 252 15.61 31.97 -6.25
N VAL A 253 14.76 31.42 -7.12
CA VAL A 253 15.12 30.38 -8.11
C VAL A 253 14.59 30.75 -9.50
N ASP A 254 15.19 30.17 -10.53
CA ASP A 254 14.69 30.20 -11.91
C ASP A 254 14.12 28.84 -12.34
N GLU A 255 13.68 28.73 -13.60
CA GLU A 255 13.05 27.51 -14.10
C GLU A 255 14.01 26.32 -14.12
N GLU A 256 15.29 26.54 -14.40
CA GLU A 256 16.30 25.49 -14.47
C GLU A 256 16.58 24.86 -13.10
N ASP A 257 16.53 25.66 -12.03
CA ASP A 257 16.66 25.17 -10.65
C ASP A 257 15.50 24.20 -10.33
N ILE A 258 14.28 24.57 -10.72
CA ILE A 258 13.11 23.73 -10.52
C ILE A 258 13.19 22.44 -11.34
N TYR A 259 13.55 22.52 -12.63
CA TYR A 259 13.68 21.34 -13.48
C TYR A 259 14.72 20.37 -12.96
N SER A 260 15.91 20.84 -12.63
CA SER A 260 16.99 20.03 -12.10
C SER A 260 16.59 19.32 -10.81
N MET A 261 15.98 20.05 -9.88
CA MET A 261 15.52 19.50 -8.61
C MET A 261 14.42 18.44 -8.80
N LEU A 262 13.43 18.68 -9.69
CA LEU A 262 12.35 17.75 -9.94
C LEU A 262 12.84 16.49 -10.67
N GLU A 263 13.78 16.60 -11.59
CA GLU A 263 14.44 15.46 -12.24
C GLU A 263 15.13 14.57 -11.21
N GLU A 264 15.91 15.16 -10.30
CA GLU A 264 16.55 14.43 -9.20
C GLU A 264 15.53 13.78 -8.26
N MET A 265 14.45 14.48 -7.94
CA MET A 265 13.36 13.96 -7.09
C MET A 265 12.71 12.74 -7.73
N VAL A 266 12.36 12.80 -9.02
CA VAL A 266 11.77 11.68 -9.75
C VAL A 266 12.74 10.50 -9.77
N ALA A 267 14.01 10.72 -10.11
CA ALA A 267 15.03 9.67 -10.10
C ALA A 267 15.19 9.02 -8.70
N HIS A 268 15.23 9.84 -7.64
CA HIS A 268 15.29 9.36 -6.27
C HIS A 268 14.09 8.48 -5.90
N VAL A 269 12.88 8.92 -6.23
CA VAL A 269 11.64 8.19 -5.95
C VAL A 269 11.62 6.84 -6.67
N PHE A 270 11.93 6.79 -7.96
CA PHE A 270 11.96 5.55 -8.73
C PHE A 270 13.02 4.57 -8.19
N LYS A 271 14.20 5.06 -7.87
CA LYS A 271 15.25 4.25 -7.27
C LYS A 271 14.85 3.69 -5.91
N THR A 272 14.37 4.55 -5.03
CA THR A 272 14.07 4.18 -3.63
C THR A 272 12.81 3.29 -3.52
N ALA A 273 11.74 3.62 -4.26
CA ALA A 273 10.47 2.92 -4.15
C ALA A 273 10.38 1.67 -5.02
N MET A 274 11.06 1.65 -6.18
CA MET A 274 10.92 0.61 -7.20
C MET A 274 12.23 -0.06 -7.60
N GLY A 275 13.39 0.43 -7.14
CA GLY A 275 14.71 -0.07 -7.55
C GLY A 275 15.06 0.20 -9.02
N LYS A 276 14.40 1.19 -9.64
CA LYS A 276 14.61 1.55 -11.05
C LYS A 276 15.46 2.80 -11.17
N GLU A 277 16.49 2.74 -11.98
CA GLU A 277 17.31 3.91 -12.34
C GLU A 277 16.64 4.71 -13.47
N ILE A 278 16.70 6.03 -13.37
CA ILE A 278 16.27 6.97 -14.39
C ILE A 278 17.49 7.76 -14.85
N THR A 279 17.69 7.83 -16.15
CA THR A 279 18.80 8.61 -16.74
C THR A 279 18.49 10.11 -16.64
N LEU A 280 19.46 10.87 -16.16
CA LEU A 280 19.40 12.34 -16.10
C LEU A 280 20.49 12.95 -17.00
N PRO A 281 20.28 14.17 -17.53
CA PRO A 281 19.03 14.95 -17.47
C PRO A 281 17.92 14.30 -18.33
N MET A 282 16.66 14.57 -17.99
CA MET A 282 15.52 14.11 -18.81
C MET A 282 15.50 14.84 -20.14
N PRO A 283 15.09 14.18 -21.25
CA PRO A 283 14.91 14.83 -22.54
C PRO A 283 13.92 16.00 -22.45
N ARG A 284 14.27 17.11 -23.06
CA ARG A 284 13.41 18.30 -23.14
C ARG A 284 12.94 18.51 -24.57
N ILE A 285 11.69 18.86 -24.73
CA ILE A 285 11.04 19.14 -25.99
C ILE A 285 10.22 20.43 -25.84
N THR A 286 10.25 21.30 -26.83
CA THR A 286 9.42 22.50 -26.82
C THR A 286 7.97 22.15 -27.14
N TRP A 287 7.04 23.01 -26.74
CA TRP A 287 5.63 22.83 -27.05
C TRP A 287 5.37 22.75 -28.57
N ASP A 288 5.99 23.65 -29.34
CA ASP A 288 5.87 23.65 -30.80
C ASP A 288 6.36 22.33 -31.40
N GLU A 289 7.53 21.86 -30.98
CA GLU A 289 8.05 20.58 -31.46
C GLU A 289 7.16 19.39 -31.06
N ALA A 290 6.61 19.39 -29.82
CA ALA A 290 5.69 18.36 -29.39
C ALA A 290 4.41 18.34 -30.22
N MET A 291 3.84 19.51 -30.51
CA MET A 291 2.63 19.62 -31.31
C MET A 291 2.87 19.30 -32.79
N ASP A 292 3.97 19.77 -33.36
CA ASP A 292 4.31 19.54 -34.78
C ASP A 292 4.63 18.07 -35.06
N LYS A 293 5.37 17.41 -34.17
CA LYS A 293 5.78 16.01 -34.37
C LYS A 293 4.75 14.99 -33.92
N TYR A 294 4.04 15.25 -32.80
CA TYR A 294 3.22 14.25 -32.14
C TYR A 294 1.75 14.65 -31.97
N GLY A 295 1.39 15.90 -32.27
CA GLY A 295 0.02 16.41 -32.12
C GLY A 295 -0.48 16.43 -30.68
N SER A 296 0.42 16.41 -29.70
CA SER A 296 0.12 16.34 -28.28
C SER A 296 1.17 17.07 -27.45
N ASP A 297 0.74 17.79 -26.44
CA ASP A 297 1.60 18.42 -25.41
C ASP A 297 2.19 17.40 -24.41
N LYS A 298 1.83 16.11 -24.53
CA LYS A 298 2.29 15.00 -23.67
C LYS A 298 2.64 13.79 -24.53
N PRO A 299 3.63 13.89 -25.43
CA PRO A 299 3.99 12.79 -26.31
C PRO A 299 4.60 11.61 -25.52
N ASP A 300 4.20 10.39 -25.91
CA ASP A 300 4.88 9.18 -25.42
C ASP A 300 6.09 8.88 -26.29
N LEU A 301 7.28 9.24 -25.82
CA LEU A 301 8.54 9.05 -26.54
C LEU A 301 9.07 7.62 -26.54
N ARG A 302 8.34 6.65 -25.95
CA ARG A 302 8.70 5.23 -26.00
C ARG A 302 8.42 4.60 -27.36
N PHE A 303 7.61 5.28 -28.18
CA PHE A 303 7.26 4.88 -29.54
C PHE A 303 7.83 5.89 -30.53
N ASP A 304 8.43 5.41 -31.59
CA ASP A 304 8.93 6.26 -32.68
C ASP A 304 7.80 6.49 -33.71
N MET A 305 6.75 7.23 -33.26
CA MET A 305 5.59 7.58 -34.08
C MET A 305 5.45 9.11 -34.11
N ALA A 306 5.99 9.71 -35.16
CA ALA A 306 5.80 11.11 -35.48
C ALA A 306 4.87 11.25 -36.69
N PHE A 307 4.18 12.43 -36.82
CA PHE A 307 3.42 12.79 -38.01
C PHE A 307 4.35 13.11 -39.17
#